data_ed0be7ff4af87972867bf75a29ee624b
#
_entry.id   ed0be7ff4af87972867bf75a29ee624b
#
_cell.length_a   1.000
_cell.length_b   1.000
_cell.length_c   1.000
_cell.angle_alpha   90.00
_cell.angle_beta   90.00
_cell.angle_gamma   90.00
#
_symmetry.space_group_name_H-M   'P 1'
#
loop_
_entity.id
_entity.type
_entity.pdbx_description
1 polymer ?
#
loop_
_entity_poly.entity_id
_entity_poly.type
_entity_poly.pdbx_seq_one_letter_code
_entity_poly.pdbx_strand_id
1 'polypeptide(L)'
;MKVAIRYFTRTGHTKMLVDAISEALGVEALDISHPITEPVDILFLGNSVYVTKTGRDMRHFLQKLDPNLVGEVVNISTAGILESSYKSLCGICGKLGITVSKSEFHCPGEFNGLHKGKPDAADARAAAAFAVGVVNNWKG
;
A
#
# COMPACT_ATOMS: atom_id res chain seq x y z
N MET A 1 -18.02 -6.92 2.90
CA MET A 1 -16.60 -6.95 2.51
C MET A 1 -15.74 -6.41 3.65
N LYS A 2 -14.63 -7.04 3.90
CA LYS A 2 -13.71 -6.62 4.94
C LYS A 2 -12.41 -6.09 4.34
N VAL A 3 -12.01 -4.88 4.75
CA VAL A 3 -10.85 -4.17 4.23
C VAL A 3 -9.91 -3.82 5.38
N ALA A 4 -8.62 -3.96 5.17
CA ALA A 4 -7.60 -3.50 6.11
C ALA A 4 -6.60 -2.61 5.39
N ILE A 5 -5.96 -1.73 6.14
CA ILE A 5 -4.91 -0.84 5.64
C ILE A 5 -3.71 -0.97 6.56
N ARG A 6 -2.55 -1.24 5.98
CA ARG A 6 -1.27 -1.29 6.70
C ARG A 6 -0.23 -0.48 5.93
N TYR A 7 0.66 0.20 6.65
CA TYR A 7 1.66 1.02 5.98
C TYR A 7 2.99 1.00 6.73
N PHE A 8 4.04 1.31 5.98
CA PHE A 8 5.35 1.62 6.52
C PHE A 8 5.94 2.81 5.77
N THR A 9 6.40 3.81 6.50
CA THR A 9 7.02 4.99 5.93
C THR A 9 8.06 5.57 6.89
N ARG A 10 9.16 6.06 6.36
CA ARG A 10 10.19 6.74 7.15
C ARG A 10 9.95 8.24 7.25
N THR A 11 9.35 8.82 6.22
CA THR A 11 9.21 10.28 6.08
C THR A 11 7.78 10.78 6.24
N GLY A 12 6.81 9.88 6.36
CA GLY A 12 5.41 10.24 6.45
C GLY A 12 4.71 10.49 5.11
N HIS A 13 5.41 10.39 3.99
CA HIS A 13 4.83 10.68 2.68
C HIS A 13 3.74 9.68 2.29
N THR A 14 4.01 8.40 2.43
CA THR A 14 3.02 7.36 2.13
C THR A 14 1.85 7.42 3.12
N LYS A 15 2.11 7.84 4.37
CA LYS A 15 1.06 7.97 5.37
C LYS A 15 -0.02 8.96 4.94
N MET A 16 0.34 10.04 4.27
CA MET A 16 -0.64 10.99 3.74
C MET A 16 -1.65 10.31 2.82
N LEU A 17 -1.18 9.41 1.96
CA LEU A 17 -2.02 8.68 1.02
C LEU A 17 -2.94 7.69 1.74
N VAL A 18 -2.38 6.91 2.65
CA VAL A 18 -3.18 5.89 3.35
C VAL A 18 -4.17 6.51 4.34
N ASP A 19 -3.84 7.67 4.92
CA ASP A 19 -4.79 8.39 5.77
C ASP A 19 -5.99 8.88 4.95
N ALA A 20 -5.77 9.35 3.72
CA ALA A 20 -6.85 9.73 2.81
C ALA A 20 -7.73 8.53 2.45
N ILE A 21 -7.13 7.38 2.19
CA ILE A 21 -7.84 6.14 1.93
C ILE A 21 -8.64 5.71 3.16
N SER A 22 -8.02 5.78 4.32
CA SER A 22 -8.68 5.46 5.60
C SER A 22 -9.94 6.29 5.81
N GLU A 23 -9.84 7.59 5.59
CA GLU A 23 -10.98 8.49 5.72
C GLU A 23 -12.08 8.16 4.71
N ALA A 24 -11.70 7.92 3.46
CA ALA A 24 -12.66 7.63 2.39
C ALA A 24 -13.40 6.31 2.58
N LEU A 25 -12.73 5.29 3.12
CA LEU A 25 -13.31 3.96 3.30
C LEU A 25 -13.89 3.73 4.70
N GLY A 26 -13.61 4.60 5.66
CA GLY A 26 -14.02 4.40 7.05
C GLY A 26 -13.29 3.24 7.72
N VAL A 27 -12.06 2.96 7.32
CA VAL A 27 -11.22 1.86 7.82
C VAL A 27 -9.96 2.44 8.44
N GLU A 28 -9.60 2.01 9.63
CA GLU A 28 -8.41 2.52 10.33
C GLU A 28 -7.12 2.10 9.61
N ALA A 29 -6.23 3.07 9.38
CA ALA A 29 -4.89 2.81 8.84
C ALA A 29 -3.94 2.58 10.02
N LEU A 30 -3.30 1.42 10.04
CA LEU A 30 -2.32 1.05 11.06
C LEU A 30 -0.97 0.76 10.42
N ASP A 31 0.11 0.98 11.18
CA ASP A 31 1.43 0.62 10.67
C ASP A 31 1.65 -0.89 10.71
N ILE A 32 2.74 -1.35 10.10
CA ILE A 32 3.01 -2.77 9.95
C ILE A 32 3.39 -3.48 11.27
N SER A 33 3.45 -2.77 12.39
CA SER A 33 3.60 -3.42 13.69
C SER A 33 2.31 -4.13 14.13
N HIS A 34 1.19 -3.83 13.47
CA HIS A 34 -0.10 -4.44 13.73
C HIS A 34 -0.35 -5.57 12.73
N PRO A 35 -0.34 -6.83 13.16
CA PRO A 35 -0.56 -7.96 12.23
C PRO A 35 -2.02 -8.05 11.77
N ILE A 36 -2.23 -8.79 10.69
CA ILE A 36 -3.57 -9.16 10.25
C ILE A 36 -3.97 -10.43 11.01
N THR A 37 -4.99 -10.33 11.85
CA THR A 37 -5.41 -11.42 12.74
C THR A 37 -6.75 -12.03 12.39
N GLU A 38 -7.44 -11.46 11.41
CA GLU A 38 -8.73 -11.97 10.95
C GLU A 38 -8.84 -11.87 9.43
N PRO A 39 -9.75 -12.60 8.81
CA PRO A 39 -9.87 -12.58 7.35
C PRO A 39 -10.20 -11.19 6.82
N VAL A 40 -9.49 -10.78 5.77
CA VAL A 40 -9.79 -9.56 5.02
C VAL A 40 -9.82 -9.87 3.53
N ASP A 41 -10.74 -9.25 2.81
CA ASP A 41 -10.85 -9.42 1.36
C ASP A 41 -9.78 -8.63 0.64
N ILE A 42 -9.55 -7.39 1.07
CA ILE A 42 -8.57 -6.48 0.48
C ILE A 42 -7.67 -5.92 1.56
N LEU A 43 -6.37 -6.01 1.35
CA LEU A 43 -5.36 -5.35 2.17
C LEU A 43 -4.66 -4.28 1.34
N PHE A 44 -4.90 -3.01 1.66
CA PHE A 44 -4.14 -1.91 1.08
C PHE A 44 -2.82 -1.77 1.82
N LEU A 45 -1.71 -1.83 1.08
CA LEU A 45 -0.37 -1.68 1.62
C LEU A 45 0.26 -0.37 1.18
N GLY A 46 0.50 0.51 2.14
CA GLY A 46 1.24 1.75 1.92
C GLY A 46 2.73 1.51 2.01
N ASN A 47 3.44 1.82 0.95
CA ASN A 47 4.85 1.49 0.77
C ASN A 47 5.64 2.69 0.29
N SER A 48 6.78 2.96 0.91
CA SER A 48 7.74 3.94 0.40
C SER A 48 8.86 3.20 -0.32
N VAL A 49 9.21 3.68 -1.51
CA VAL A 49 10.27 3.09 -2.31
C VAL A 49 11.42 4.07 -2.40
N TYR A 50 12.60 3.68 -1.95
CA TYR A 50 13.77 4.54 -1.99
C TYR A 50 14.64 4.30 -3.21
N VAL A 51 14.61 3.12 -3.77
CA VAL A 51 15.21 2.83 -5.07
C VAL A 51 14.18 2.09 -5.88
N THR A 52 14.08 0.87 -6.00
CA THR A 52 13.05 0.13 -6.72
C THR A 52 12.61 -1.10 -5.94
N LYS A 53 13.03 -1.17 -4.68
CA LYS A 53 12.84 -2.35 -3.85
C LYS A 53 11.90 -2.08 -2.69
N THR A 54 11.11 -3.09 -2.37
CA THR A 54 10.37 -3.13 -1.12
C THR A 54 11.34 -3.15 0.05
N GLY A 55 11.13 -2.28 1.03
CA GLY A 55 11.99 -2.17 2.18
C GLY A 55 11.98 -3.43 3.06
N ARG A 56 13.03 -3.55 3.87
CA ARG A 56 13.25 -4.70 4.75
C ARG A 56 12.09 -4.95 5.71
N ASP A 57 11.60 -3.90 6.37
CA ASP A 57 10.53 -4.04 7.36
C ASP A 57 9.22 -4.47 6.71
N MET A 58 8.91 -3.93 5.54
CA MET A 58 7.73 -4.34 4.79
C MET A 58 7.87 -5.80 4.33
N ARG A 59 9.06 -6.24 3.91
CA ARG A 59 9.27 -7.64 3.54
C ARG A 59 9.04 -8.58 4.72
N HIS A 60 9.52 -8.21 5.91
CA HIS A 60 9.28 -9.00 7.12
C HIS A 60 7.80 -9.08 7.44
N PHE A 61 7.09 -7.98 7.32
CA PHE A 61 5.64 -7.97 7.51
C PHE A 61 4.93 -8.93 6.55
N LEU A 62 5.28 -8.85 5.26
CA LEU A 62 4.69 -9.72 4.23
C LEU A 62 4.96 -11.20 4.51
N GLN A 63 6.18 -11.53 4.95
CA GLN A 63 6.55 -12.91 5.26
C GLN A 63 5.76 -13.50 6.42
N LYS A 64 5.20 -12.65 7.29
CA LYS A 64 4.37 -13.07 8.42
C LYS A 64 2.89 -13.10 8.11
N LEU A 65 2.47 -12.63 6.94
CA LEU A 65 1.06 -12.68 6.55
C LEU A 65 0.63 -14.12 6.32
N ASP A 66 -0.56 -14.45 6.82
CA ASP A 66 -1.20 -15.73 6.51
C ASP A 66 -1.96 -15.59 5.19
N PRO A 67 -1.58 -16.34 4.14
CA PRO A 67 -2.28 -16.28 2.86
C PRO A 67 -3.76 -16.65 2.95
N ASN A 68 -4.15 -17.39 3.97
CA ASN A 68 -5.55 -17.77 4.18
C ASN A 68 -6.39 -16.63 4.74
N LEU A 69 -5.75 -15.59 5.30
CA LEU A 69 -6.44 -14.45 5.87
C LEU A 69 -6.54 -13.25 4.91
N VAL A 70 -5.79 -13.24 3.82
CA VAL A 70 -5.74 -12.09 2.91
C VAL A 70 -6.21 -12.52 1.52
N GLY A 71 -7.31 -11.94 1.05
CA GLY A 71 -7.82 -12.23 -0.28
C GLY A 71 -6.95 -11.63 -1.37
N GLU A 72 -6.67 -10.33 -1.28
CA GLU A 72 -5.87 -9.64 -2.29
C GLU A 72 -5.14 -8.44 -1.67
N VAL A 73 -3.90 -8.23 -2.08
CA VAL A 73 -3.10 -7.07 -1.67
C VAL A 73 -3.15 -6.02 -2.77
N VAL A 74 -3.40 -4.76 -2.40
CA VAL A 74 -3.38 -3.62 -3.31
C VAL A 74 -2.25 -2.68 -2.90
N ASN A 75 -1.31 -2.44 -3.80
CA ASN A 75 -0.14 -1.62 -3.54
C ASN A 75 -0.43 -0.13 -3.66
N ILE A 76 -0.07 0.62 -2.64
CA ILE A 76 -0.13 2.10 -2.61
C ILE A 76 1.30 2.55 -2.34
N SER A 77 1.95 3.16 -3.31
CA SER A 77 3.36 3.52 -3.13
C SER A 77 3.71 4.94 -3.53
N THR A 78 4.73 5.46 -2.84
CA THR A 78 5.43 6.67 -3.26
C THR A 78 6.87 6.28 -3.63
N ALA A 79 7.43 6.95 -4.64
CA ALA A 79 8.80 6.70 -5.05
C ALA A 79 9.51 8.01 -5.36
N GLY A 80 10.73 8.17 -4.87
CA GLY A 80 11.58 9.30 -5.19
C GLY A 80 12.20 9.17 -6.58
N ILE A 81 12.35 7.95 -7.07
CA ILE A 81 12.88 7.61 -8.39
C ILE A 81 11.86 6.68 -9.06
N LEU A 82 11.83 6.70 -10.30
CA LEU A 82 10.91 6.28 -11.34
C LEU A 82 9.94 5.10 -11.15
N GLU A 83 10.24 4.07 -10.39
CA GLU A 83 9.42 2.86 -10.39
C GLU A 83 8.72 2.62 -9.06
N SER A 84 7.53 2.01 -9.12
CA SER A 84 6.83 1.57 -7.93
C SER A 84 7.48 0.31 -7.36
N SER A 85 7.08 -0.05 -6.15
CA SER A 85 7.48 -1.31 -5.51
C SER A 85 6.74 -2.53 -6.05
N TYR A 86 5.91 -2.36 -7.08
CA TYR A 86 4.97 -3.38 -7.54
C TYR A 86 5.65 -4.71 -7.90
N LYS A 87 6.70 -4.68 -8.70
CA LYS A 87 7.41 -5.92 -9.10
C LYS A 87 8.00 -6.65 -7.91
N SER A 88 8.62 -5.90 -6.99
CA SER A 88 9.20 -6.47 -5.78
C SER A 88 8.12 -7.10 -4.90
N LEU A 89 7.00 -6.40 -4.73
CA LEU A 89 5.85 -6.88 -3.97
C LEU A 89 5.28 -8.17 -4.58
N CYS A 90 5.09 -8.19 -5.90
CA CYS A 90 4.60 -9.38 -6.60
C CYS A 90 5.54 -10.57 -6.43
N GLY A 91 6.85 -10.34 -6.48
CA GLY A 91 7.84 -11.38 -6.27
C GLY A 91 7.77 -11.99 -4.88
N ILE A 92 7.65 -11.15 -3.86
CA ILE A 92 7.56 -11.60 -2.47
C ILE A 92 6.23 -12.34 -2.22
N CYS A 93 5.12 -11.71 -2.58
CA CYS A 93 3.78 -12.28 -2.35
C CYS A 93 3.55 -13.55 -3.16
N GLY A 94 4.08 -13.61 -4.39
CA GLY A 94 3.96 -14.80 -5.22
C GLY A 94 4.58 -16.03 -4.57
N LYS A 95 5.72 -15.87 -3.91
CA LYS A 95 6.38 -16.97 -3.18
C LYS A 95 5.59 -17.41 -1.95
N LEU A 96 4.77 -16.52 -1.40
CA LEU A 96 3.99 -16.78 -0.19
C LEU A 96 2.57 -17.26 -0.50
N GLY A 97 2.18 -17.31 -1.76
CA GLY A 97 0.83 -17.67 -2.15
C GLY A 97 -0.20 -16.55 -1.93
N ILE A 98 0.25 -15.30 -1.87
CA ILE A 98 -0.62 -14.14 -1.67
C ILE A 98 -0.88 -13.47 -3.02
N THR A 99 -2.14 -13.23 -3.34
CA THR A 99 -2.55 -12.57 -4.57
C THR A 99 -2.33 -11.07 -4.46
N VAL A 100 -1.69 -10.47 -5.47
CA VAL A 100 -1.51 -9.02 -5.59
C VAL A 100 -2.38 -8.51 -6.73
N SER A 101 -3.14 -7.45 -6.46
CA SER A 101 -3.97 -6.81 -7.48
C SER A 101 -3.12 -6.29 -8.62
N LYS A 102 -3.62 -6.39 -9.84
CA LYS A 102 -3.01 -5.76 -11.01
C LYS A 102 -3.16 -4.25 -10.98
N SER A 103 -4.14 -3.75 -10.24
CA SER A 103 -4.33 -2.32 -10.03
C SER A 103 -3.48 -1.87 -8.86
N GLU A 104 -2.78 -0.75 -9.04
CA GLU A 104 -2.00 -0.12 -7.96
C GLU A 104 -2.12 1.39 -8.06
N PHE A 105 -1.85 2.07 -6.95
CA PHE A 105 -1.66 3.51 -6.94
C PHE A 105 -0.20 3.82 -6.67
N HIS A 106 0.38 4.67 -7.53
CA HIS A 106 1.77 5.07 -7.42
C HIS A 106 1.90 6.54 -7.78
N CYS A 107 2.61 7.30 -6.97
CA CYS A 107 2.87 8.71 -7.24
C CYS A 107 4.28 9.10 -6.77
N PRO A 108 4.81 10.24 -7.26
CA PRO A 108 6.09 10.74 -6.76
C PRO A 108 6.04 11.05 -5.27
N GLY A 109 7.15 10.79 -4.57
CA GLY A 109 7.39 11.24 -3.21
C GLY A 109 8.69 12.03 -3.16
N GLU A 110 8.79 12.99 -2.27
CA GLU A 110 10.00 13.77 -2.12
C GLU A 110 11.17 12.89 -1.68
N PHE A 111 12.30 13.02 -2.38
CA PHE A 111 13.50 12.25 -2.10
C PHE A 111 14.73 13.05 -2.54
N ASN A 112 15.60 13.40 -1.58
CA ASN A 112 16.85 14.14 -1.84
C ASN A 112 16.64 15.38 -2.73
N GLY A 113 15.59 16.16 -2.47
CA GLY A 113 15.27 17.34 -3.23
C GLY A 113 14.48 17.12 -4.50
N LEU A 114 14.29 15.86 -4.93
CA LEU A 114 13.42 15.52 -6.04
C LEU A 114 11.95 15.53 -5.59
N HIS A 115 11.05 15.95 -6.48
CA HIS A 115 9.61 15.95 -6.23
C HIS A 115 9.22 16.69 -4.94
N LYS A 116 9.83 17.85 -4.73
CA LYS A 116 9.60 18.66 -3.53
C LYS A 116 8.11 18.96 -3.35
N GLY A 117 7.61 18.75 -2.13
CA GLY A 117 6.20 18.92 -1.82
C GLY A 117 5.29 17.75 -2.24
N LYS A 118 5.86 16.65 -2.72
CA LYS A 118 5.08 15.47 -3.13
C LYS A 118 5.21 14.34 -2.10
N PRO A 119 4.13 13.54 -1.87
CA PRO A 119 2.80 13.71 -2.45
C PRO A 119 2.11 14.95 -1.89
N ASP A 120 1.18 15.51 -2.64
CA ASP A 120 0.39 16.66 -2.23
C ASP A 120 -1.09 16.28 -2.01
N ALA A 121 -1.93 17.28 -1.71
CA ALA A 121 -3.35 17.04 -1.47
C ALA A 121 -4.07 16.44 -2.69
N ALA A 122 -3.65 16.79 -3.91
CA ALA A 122 -4.22 16.21 -5.12
C ALA A 122 -3.88 14.72 -5.22
N ASP A 123 -2.66 14.33 -4.87
CA ASP A 123 -2.25 12.94 -4.84
C ASP A 123 -3.05 12.14 -3.80
N ALA A 124 -3.27 12.74 -2.63
CA ALA A 124 -4.07 12.12 -1.57
C ALA A 124 -5.52 11.88 -2.03
N ARG A 125 -6.13 12.87 -2.69
CA ARG A 125 -7.48 12.72 -3.25
C ARG A 125 -7.53 11.65 -4.32
N ALA A 126 -6.52 11.57 -5.18
CA ALA A 126 -6.43 10.55 -6.23
C ALA A 126 -6.29 9.15 -5.62
N ALA A 127 -5.49 9.00 -4.56
CA ALA A 127 -5.34 7.73 -3.86
C ALA A 127 -6.67 7.29 -3.24
N ALA A 128 -7.38 8.21 -2.60
CA ALA A 128 -8.70 7.93 -2.01
C ALA A 128 -9.70 7.48 -3.08
N ALA A 129 -9.77 8.19 -4.20
CA ALA A 129 -10.66 7.84 -5.31
C ALA A 129 -10.30 6.47 -5.90
N PHE A 130 -9.01 6.18 -6.03
CA PHE A 130 -8.53 4.89 -6.50
C PHE A 130 -9.03 3.76 -5.58
N ALA A 131 -8.83 3.91 -4.27
CA ALA A 131 -9.23 2.90 -3.30
C ALA A 131 -10.73 2.66 -3.29
N VAL A 132 -11.53 3.72 -3.36
CA VAL A 132 -12.99 3.61 -3.47
C VAL A 132 -13.36 2.82 -4.73
N GLY A 133 -12.70 3.10 -5.86
CA GLY A 133 -12.92 2.37 -7.09
C GLY A 133 -12.59 0.89 -6.97
N VAL A 134 -11.49 0.55 -6.32
CA VAL A 134 -11.10 -0.84 -6.08
C VAL A 134 -12.18 -1.59 -5.29
N VAL A 135 -12.65 -0.98 -4.20
CA VAL A 135 -13.67 -1.59 -3.34
C VAL A 135 -14.98 -1.75 -4.11
N ASN A 136 -15.40 -0.74 -4.85
CA ASN A 136 -16.65 -0.78 -5.61
C ASN A 136 -16.63 -1.81 -6.74
N ASN A 137 -15.46 -2.11 -7.28
CA ASN A 137 -15.30 -3.08 -8.37
C ASN A 137 -14.90 -4.48 -7.88
N TRP A 138 -14.83 -4.68 -6.57
CA TRP A 138 -14.45 -5.98 -6.00
C TRP A 138 -15.53 -7.03 -6.28
N LYS A 139 -15.10 -8.14 -6.83
CA LYS A 139 -16.03 -9.23 -7.22
C LYS A 139 -15.77 -10.54 -6.46
N GLY A 140 -15.03 -10.46 -5.39
CA GLY A 140 -14.68 -11.63 -4.62
C GLY A 140 -13.47 -12.33 -5.17
#